data_2794ddffbd89c995accc349384e68108
#
_entry.id   2794ddffbd89c995accc349384e68108
#
_cell.length_a   1.000
_cell.length_b   1.000
_cell.length_c   1.000
_cell.angle_alpha   90.00
_cell.angle_beta   90.00
_cell.angle_gamma   90.00
#
_symmetry.space_group_name_H-M   'P 1'
#
loop_
_entity.id
_entity.type
_entity.pdbx_description
1 polymer ?
#
loop_
_entity_poly.entity_id
_entity_poly.type
_entity_poly.pdbx_seq_one_letter_code
_entity_poly.pdbx_strand_id
1 'polypeptide(L)'
;EKMAQENTYFTRKYQLKSMVDQVVRLPKGGVIQNWNGDLSQYNWKAQAEYAGTFGGKHELDLMAGLEMRGITNTTVHTKGFGYDHKTMTTKPINVPEDSDLLDDESFRQYTKSFYENRYMSYFFTGSYTYDNRYTVFGSMRYDGTNLFGVDPKYKFNPMWSISGAWSINRERFLRDARWLDNLRLRVSYGAQGNIDRTTSPYILGTWNSTSLGGASEDRIDVTSPPNQNLRWETTYSWNTALDFAAFEHRIGFTFELYGRRSKDLITTRTIPSETGFISTSSNYGEISSKGIEFTLNTVNVRTRDFRWETSINIAHNTDKVEKVRIDDNSWSPSLQGYSSGAVFAIKTAGLDANGIPMFWRDGKKISLQEFVGFRVEASDPWGLGIPEYFEYGPAMNVSQKDVRGYLTYVGSRNPDVTGGFNNRFYYKNFDLAISCNFVFGQLMTRSPFYNPAQTNPGQNYTTEMNKVWSPSNTSGTYPSLTGNLQADASAWGDWDENPDPYRVYYWIMDNFPTNVNLFNSLDIWNRKINYFRVNSIRLGYSFPQRITRKLHMAGLRVHFEARNPLVIATNYDGYFDPETYGNIYAQPMARTYSVGLNITF
;
A
#
# COMPACT_ATOMS: atom_id res chain seq x y z
N GLU A 1 -0.14 -23.48 4.83
CA GLU A 1 0.16 -23.25 3.41
C GLU A 1 1.37 -24.10 3.01
N LYS A 2 1.35 -24.63 1.78
CA LYS A 2 2.45 -25.44 1.22
C LYS A 2 2.82 -24.88 -0.15
N MET A 3 4.08 -24.60 -0.36
CA MET A 3 4.63 -24.19 -1.65
C MET A 3 5.79 -25.14 -2.03
N ALA A 4 5.78 -25.63 -3.26
CA ALA A 4 6.85 -26.42 -3.82
C ALA A 4 7.23 -25.90 -5.21
N GLN A 5 8.51 -25.72 -5.47
CA GLN A 5 9.03 -25.21 -6.74
C GLN A 5 10.18 -26.08 -7.20
N GLU A 6 10.09 -26.58 -8.44
CA GLU A 6 11.14 -27.35 -9.09
C GLU A 6 11.48 -26.72 -10.44
N ASN A 7 12.77 -26.79 -10.81
CA ASN A 7 13.25 -26.34 -12.13
C ASN A 7 12.86 -24.91 -12.53
N THR A 8 12.59 -24.06 -11.57
CA THR A 8 12.23 -22.64 -11.78
C THR A 8 13.47 -21.76 -11.70
N TYR A 9 13.36 -20.52 -12.19
CA TYR A 9 14.37 -19.48 -11.98
C TYR A 9 14.66 -19.28 -10.49
N PHE A 10 13.64 -19.34 -9.64
CA PHE A 10 13.76 -19.20 -8.19
C PHE A 10 14.67 -20.28 -7.59
N THR A 11 14.47 -21.56 -7.92
CA THR A 11 15.31 -22.65 -7.41
C THR A 11 16.74 -22.54 -7.89
N ARG A 12 16.97 -22.14 -9.15
CA ARG A 12 18.31 -21.88 -9.69
C ARG A 12 19.01 -20.74 -8.99
N LYS A 13 18.27 -19.65 -8.68
CA LYS A 13 18.80 -18.51 -7.93
C LYS A 13 19.26 -18.92 -6.53
N TYR A 14 18.49 -19.76 -5.83
CA TYR A 14 18.90 -20.33 -4.53
C TYR A 14 20.16 -21.16 -4.65
N GLN A 15 20.26 -22.02 -5.66
CA GLN A 15 21.45 -22.84 -5.90
C GLN A 15 22.69 -21.96 -6.13
N LEU A 16 22.58 -20.92 -6.96
CA LEU A 16 23.68 -19.98 -7.21
C LEU A 16 24.07 -19.19 -5.95
N LYS A 17 23.06 -18.77 -5.15
CA LYS A 17 23.31 -18.06 -3.88
C LYS A 17 24.03 -18.94 -2.85
N SER A 18 23.88 -20.27 -2.96
CA SER A 18 24.54 -21.24 -2.09
C SER A 18 25.97 -21.60 -2.51
N MET A 19 26.56 -20.86 -3.45
CA MET A 19 27.90 -21.17 -3.97
C MET A 19 28.97 -20.69 -2.98
N VAL A 20 29.74 -21.63 -2.45
CA VAL A 20 30.93 -21.41 -1.62
C VAL A 20 32.11 -22.09 -2.32
N ASP A 21 33.23 -21.41 -2.45
CA ASP A 21 34.45 -21.90 -3.15
C ASP A 21 34.14 -22.46 -4.55
N GLN A 22 33.29 -21.76 -5.31
CA GLN A 22 32.82 -22.19 -6.63
C GLN A 22 32.02 -23.49 -6.65
N VAL A 23 31.64 -24.03 -5.50
CA VAL A 23 30.83 -25.26 -5.38
C VAL A 23 29.43 -24.90 -4.94
N VAL A 24 28.40 -25.33 -5.70
CA VAL A 24 26.98 -25.19 -5.31
C VAL A 24 26.69 -26.16 -4.17
N ARG A 25 26.36 -25.66 -3.01
CA ARG A 25 26.12 -26.43 -1.78
C ARG A 25 24.71 -26.99 -1.64
N LEU A 26 23.72 -26.36 -2.28
CA LEU A 26 22.36 -26.88 -2.28
C LEU A 26 22.21 -28.08 -3.23
N PRO A 27 21.52 -29.13 -2.80
CA PRO A 27 21.26 -30.30 -3.65
C PRO A 27 20.35 -29.93 -4.82
N LYS A 28 20.58 -30.63 -5.96
CA LYS A 28 19.68 -30.51 -7.13
C LYS A 28 18.26 -30.95 -6.76
N GLY A 29 17.25 -30.21 -7.21
CA GLY A 29 15.85 -30.44 -6.96
C GLY A 29 15.11 -29.13 -6.66
N GLY A 30 13.89 -29.22 -6.18
CA GLY A 30 13.06 -28.09 -5.83
C GLY A 30 13.34 -27.53 -4.42
N VAL A 31 12.59 -26.48 -4.08
CA VAL A 31 12.47 -25.95 -2.71
C VAL A 31 11.04 -26.16 -2.26
N ILE A 32 10.84 -26.85 -1.14
CA ILE A 32 9.53 -26.98 -0.51
C ILE A 32 9.48 -26.13 0.75
N GLN A 33 8.40 -25.39 0.92
CA GLN A 33 8.15 -24.59 2.11
C GLN A 33 6.77 -24.90 2.65
N ASN A 34 6.67 -25.10 3.97
CA ASN A 34 5.40 -25.33 4.64
C ASN A 34 5.24 -24.32 5.78
N TRP A 35 4.07 -23.71 5.86
CA TRP A 35 3.67 -22.86 6.96
C TRP A 35 2.51 -23.55 7.70
N ASN A 36 2.74 -23.92 8.93
CA ASN A 36 1.74 -24.49 9.81
C ASN A 36 1.43 -23.45 10.88
N GLY A 37 0.21 -22.90 10.83
CA GLY A 37 -0.26 -21.94 11.82
C GLY A 37 -1.26 -22.57 12.78
N ASP A 38 -1.07 -22.37 14.06
CA ASP A 38 -2.03 -22.70 15.12
C ASP A 38 -2.48 -21.41 15.79
N LEU A 39 -3.79 -21.12 15.65
CA LEU A 39 -4.43 -19.94 16.21
C LEU A 39 -5.43 -20.39 17.28
N SER A 40 -5.17 -20.02 18.52
CA SER A 40 -6.10 -20.16 19.64
C SER A 40 -6.67 -18.79 20.02
N GLN A 41 -7.97 -18.68 20.08
CA GLN A 41 -8.64 -17.44 20.47
C GLN A 41 -9.80 -17.72 21.41
N TYR A 42 -9.87 -16.94 22.49
CA TYR A 42 -11.08 -16.87 23.32
C TYR A 42 -11.62 -15.44 23.32
N ASN A 43 -12.93 -15.35 23.43
CA ASN A 43 -13.66 -14.09 23.65
C ASN A 43 -14.75 -14.33 24.68
N TRP A 44 -14.70 -13.60 25.78
CA TRP A 44 -15.72 -13.59 26.81
C TRP A 44 -16.30 -12.20 26.93
N LYS A 45 -17.63 -12.08 26.80
CA LYS A 45 -18.36 -10.81 26.82
C LYS A 45 -19.57 -10.95 27.74
N ALA A 46 -19.73 -9.98 28.66
CA ALA A 46 -20.93 -9.82 29.45
C ALA A 46 -21.50 -8.42 29.20
N GLN A 47 -22.81 -8.33 28.96
CA GLN A 47 -23.47 -7.04 28.74
C GLN A 47 -24.86 -7.04 29.34
N ALA A 48 -25.29 -5.86 29.76
CA ALA A 48 -26.66 -5.57 30.18
C ALA A 48 -27.23 -4.49 29.26
N GLU A 49 -28.47 -4.66 28.89
CA GLU A 49 -29.20 -3.76 28.00
C GLU A 49 -30.51 -3.33 28.68
N TYR A 50 -30.87 -2.08 28.48
CA TYR A 50 -32.14 -1.54 28.89
C TYR A 50 -32.75 -0.78 27.72
N ALA A 51 -33.99 -1.08 27.36
CA ALA A 51 -34.76 -0.35 26.38
C ALA A 51 -36.13 0.02 26.97
N GLY A 52 -36.49 1.29 26.89
CA GLY A 52 -37.74 1.76 27.47
C GLY A 52 -38.35 2.93 26.70
N THR A 53 -39.68 2.94 26.63
CA THR A 53 -40.45 4.06 26.06
C THR A 53 -41.34 4.67 27.14
N PHE A 54 -41.21 5.97 27.34
CA PHE A 54 -41.93 6.71 28.37
C PHE A 54 -42.83 7.78 27.73
N GLY A 55 -44.07 7.89 28.21
CA GLY A 55 -45.03 8.90 27.73
C GLY A 55 -45.28 8.85 26.21
N GLY A 56 -44.96 7.76 25.54
CA GLY A 56 -45.12 7.57 24.09
C GLY A 56 -44.23 8.45 23.21
N LYS A 57 -43.32 9.22 23.81
CA LYS A 57 -42.45 10.16 23.07
C LYS A 57 -40.96 10.04 23.41
N HIS A 58 -40.63 9.43 24.51
CA HIS A 58 -39.27 9.30 25.01
C HIS A 58 -38.83 7.87 24.86
N GLU A 59 -37.85 7.61 24.01
CA GLU A 59 -37.22 6.30 23.83
C GLU A 59 -35.80 6.39 24.41
N LEU A 60 -35.46 5.45 25.29
CA LEU A 60 -34.15 5.37 25.95
C LEU A 60 -33.61 3.96 25.78
N ASP A 61 -32.44 3.82 25.15
CA ASP A 61 -31.70 2.59 25.02
C ASP A 61 -30.33 2.78 25.70
N LEU A 62 -30.01 1.90 26.63
CA LEU A 62 -28.74 1.88 27.34
C LEU A 62 -28.12 0.50 27.24
N MET A 63 -26.80 0.46 27.07
CA MET A 63 -26.04 -0.78 27.10
C MET A 63 -24.74 -0.54 27.85
N ALA A 64 -24.38 -1.45 28.75
CA ALA A 64 -23.09 -1.48 29.42
C ALA A 64 -22.53 -2.90 29.46
N GLY A 65 -21.23 -3.03 29.36
CA GLY A 65 -20.62 -4.36 29.40
C GLY A 65 -19.11 -4.35 29.53
N LEU A 66 -18.59 -5.54 29.60
CA LEU A 66 -17.17 -5.81 29.61
C LEU A 66 -16.83 -6.96 28.66
N GLU A 67 -15.63 -6.93 28.10
CA GLU A 67 -15.14 -7.92 27.15
C GLU A 67 -13.68 -8.27 27.48
N MET A 68 -13.37 -9.55 27.44
CA MET A 68 -12.00 -10.09 27.54
C MET A 68 -11.73 -10.93 26.31
N ARG A 69 -10.61 -10.67 25.64
CA ARG A 69 -10.18 -11.42 24.48
C ARG A 69 -8.71 -11.76 24.56
N GLY A 70 -8.38 -13.01 24.29
CA GLY A 70 -7.00 -13.46 24.13
C GLY A 70 -6.81 -14.13 22.78
N ILE A 71 -5.65 -13.88 22.17
CA ILE A 71 -5.24 -14.46 20.90
C ILE A 71 -3.81 -14.96 21.08
N THR A 72 -3.62 -16.25 20.86
CA THR A 72 -2.30 -16.89 20.81
C THR A 72 -2.10 -17.45 19.40
N ASN A 73 -1.02 -17.09 18.77
CA ASN A 73 -0.68 -17.62 17.45
C ASN A 73 0.74 -18.18 17.47
N THR A 74 0.86 -19.40 16.99
CA THR A 74 2.13 -20.07 16.74
C THR A 74 2.23 -20.40 15.27
N THR A 75 3.27 -19.95 14.61
CA THR A 75 3.52 -20.32 13.21
C THR A 75 4.86 -21.03 13.12
N VAL A 76 4.86 -22.22 12.55
CA VAL A 76 6.06 -22.99 12.25
C VAL A 76 6.24 -22.96 10.74
N HIS A 77 7.37 -22.43 10.30
CA HIS A 77 7.80 -22.46 8.91
C HIS A 77 8.95 -23.44 8.77
N THR A 78 8.79 -24.41 7.87
CA THR A 78 9.82 -25.36 7.52
C THR A 78 10.17 -25.23 6.04
N LYS A 79 11.45 -25.31 5.73
CA LYS A 79 11.99 -25.25 4.37
C LYS A 79 12.84 -26.46 4.09
N GLY A 80 12.60 -27.13 2.97
CA GLY A 80 13.40 -28.27 2.51
C GLY A 80 13.97 -28.01 1.13
N PHE A 81 15.19 -28.44 0.90
CA PHE A 81 15.91 -28.29 -0.35
C PHE A 81 16.08 -29.62 -1.05
N GLY A 82 16.37 -29.59 -2.37
CA GLY A 82 16.49 -30.82 -3.17
C GLY A 82 15.19 -31.62 -3.26
N TYR A 83 14.05 -30.93 -3.16
CA TYR A 83 12.73 -31.55 -3.20
C TYR A 83 12.46 -32.21 -4.55
N ASP A 84 11.99 -33.46 -4.51
CA ASP A 84 11.51 -34.22 -5.64
C ASP A 84 10.01 -34.50 -5.49
N HIS A 85 9.21 -34.03 -6.43
CA HIS A 85 7.75 -34.17 -6.40
C HIS A 85 7.26 -35.61 -6.54
N LYS A 86 8.06 -36.50 -7.12
CA LYS A 86 7.71 -37.92 -7.32
C LYS A 86 7.87 -38.72 -6.03
N THR A 87 8.98 -38.50 -5.32
CA THR A 87 9.27 -39.17 -4.05
C THR A 87 8.74 -38.41 -2.86
N MET A 88 8.37 -37.12 -3.04
CA MET A 88 7.92 -36.18 -1.96
C MET A 88 8.96 -36.02 -0.83
N THR A 89 10.24 -36.19 -1.16
CA THR A 89 11.34 -36.09 -0.21
C THR A 89 12.22 -34.89 -0.48
N THR A 90 13.00 -34.50 0.52
CA THR A 90 14.06 -33.49 0.44
C THR A 90 15.41 -34.14 0.68
N LYS A 91 16.47 -33.43 0.31
CA LYS A 91 17.85 -33.88 0.55
C LYS A 91 18.50 -32.97 1.60
N PRO A 92 19.42 -33.50 2.44
CA PRO A 92 20.14 -32.68 3.39
C PRO A 92 21.03 -31.66 2.66
N ILE A 93 21.22 -30.50 3.31
CA ILE A 93 22.17 -29.49 2.89
C ILE A 93 23.54 -29.90 3.45
N ASN A 94 24.56 -29.91 2.62
CA ASN A 94 25.94 -30.13 3.04
C ASN A 94 26.71 -28.81 2.93
N VAL A 95 26.66 -28.01 3.97
CA VAL A 95 27.34 -26.71 4.09
C VAL A 95 28.41 -26.83 5.17
N PRO A 96 29.64 -26.34 4.93
CA PRO A 96 30.67 -26.27 5.97
C PRO A 96 30.14 -25.47 7.21
N GLU A 97 30.55 -25.90 8.41
CA GLU A 97 30.10 -25.29 9.67
C GLU A 97 30.55 -23.83 9.84
N ASP A 98 31.64 -23.46 9.18
CA ASP A 98 32.22 -22.11 9.16
C ASP A 98 31.67 -21.21 8.03
N SER A 99 30.65 -21.67 7.34
CA SER A 99 30.10 -20.95 6.18
C SER A 99 29.02 -19.94 6.60
N ASP A 100 29.14 -18.69 6.13
CA ASP A 100 28.13 -17.63 6.26
C ASP A 100 26.74 -18.03 5.73
N LEU A 101 26.65 -19.12 4.96
CA LEU A 101 25.38 -19.66 4.47
C LEU A 101 24.45 -20.15 5.58
N LEU A 102 25.00 -20.59 6.71
CA LEU A 102 24.20 -21.06 7.84
C LEU A 102 23.44 -19.90 8.52
N ASP A 103 24.04 -18.71 8.47
CA ASP A 103 23.45 -17.49 9.04
C ASP A 103 22.48 -16.80 8.10
N ASP A 104 22.53 -17.10 6.80
CA ASP A 104 21.58 -16.54 5.82
C ASP A 104 20.16 -17.10 6.04
N GLU A 105 19.23 -16.23 6.43
CA GLU A 105 17.81 -16.57 6.63
C GLU A 105 17.18 -17.29 5.42
N SER A 106 17.73 -17.10 4.22
CA SER A 106 17.29 -17.78 3.00
C SER A 106 17.44 -19.30 3.10
N PHE A 107 18.43 -19.80 3.85
CA PHE A 107 18.73 -21.22 3.98
C PHE A 107 18.26 -21.85 5.30
N ARG A 108 17.73 -21.04 6.22
CA ARG A 108 17.16 -21.51 7.48
C ARG A 108 16.02 -22.50 7.23
N GLN A 109 16.17 -23.71 7.76
CA GLN A 109 15.22 -24.81 7.48
C GLN A 109 14.02 -24.82 8.43
N TYR A 110 14.14 -24.20 9.61
CA TYR A 110 13.10 -24.13 10.62
C TYR A 110 13.03 -22.75 11.23
N THR A 111 11.84 -22.21 11.29
CA THR A 111 11.57 -20.96 12.01
C THR A 111 10.24 -21.11 12.76
N LYS A 112 10.21 -20.70 14.02
CA LYS A 112 8.99 -20.65 14.82
C LYS A 112 8.77 -19.23 15.29
N SER A 113 7.57 -18.71 15.02
CA SER A 113 7.11 -17.45 15.60
C SER A 113 5.96 -17.71 16.58
N PHE A 114 5.93 -16.93 17.62
CA PHE A 114 4.91 -17.00 18.66
C PHE A 114 4.55 -15.58 19.09
N TYR A 115 3.25 -15.28 19.19
CA TYR A 115 2.77 -14.09 19.84
C TYR A 115 1.50 -14.36 20.65
N GLU A 116 1.36 -13.63 21.76
CA GLU A 116 0.19 -13.66 22.61
C GLU A 116 -0.29 -12.24 22.89
N ASN A 117 -1.52 -11.94 22.47
CA ASN A 117 -2.16 -10.65 22.68
C ASN A 117 -3.40 -10.81 23.56
N ARG A 118 -3.48 -10.01 24.61
CA ARG A 118 -4.59 -9.98 25.56
C ARG A 118 -5.22 -8.59 25.57
N TYR A 119 -6.56 -8.54 25.57
CA TYR A 119 -7.33 -7.33 25.58
C TYR A 119 -8.41 -7.40 26.65
N MET A 120 -8.66 -6.26 27.29
CA MET A 120 -9.75 -6.08 28.24
C MET A 120 -10.43 -4.74 27.95
N SER A 121 -11.75 -4.75 27.87
CA SER A 121 -12.52 -3.58 27.49
C SER A 121 -13.73 -3.40 28.39
N TYR A 122 -14.01 -2.17 28.77
CA TYR A 122 -15.25 -1.74 29.37
C TYR A 122 -15.96 -0.82 28.40
N PHE A 123 -17.26 -1.01 28.18
CA PHE A 123 -18.01 -0.19 27.24
C PHE A 123 -19.37 0.21 27.77
N PHE A 124 -19.78 1.40 27.34
CA PHE A 124 -21.10 1.95 27.60
C PHE A 124 -21.62 2.66 26.33
N THR A 125 -22.91 2.46 26.02
CA THR A 125 -23.61 3.22 25.00
C THR A 125 -24.96 3.68 25.53
N GLY A 126 -25.40 4.86 25.10
CA GLY A 126 -26.70 5.39 25.40
C GLY A 126 -27.31 6.11 24.19
N SER A 127 -28.55 5.83 23.89
CA SER A 127 -29.35 6.50 22.87
C SER A 127 -30.62 7.04 23.50
N TYR A 128 -30.92 8.31 23.24
CA TYR A 128 -32.16 8.93 23.63
C TYR A 128 -32.82 9.57 22.41
N THR A 129 -34.06 9.19 22.15
CA THR A 129 -34.87 9.75 21.07
C THR A 129 -36.13 10.41 21.62
N TYR A 130 -36.35 11.67 21.25
CA TYR A 130 -37.54 12.43 21.59
C TYR A 130 -38.47 12.60 20.40
N ASP A 131 -39.71 12.14 20.57
CA ASP A 131 -40.82 12.26 19.62
C ASP A 131 -40.45 11.76 18.21
N ASN A 132 -39.54 10.76 18.13
CA ASN A 132 -38.97 10.23 16.88
C ASN A 132 -38.34 11.32 15.96
N ARG A 133 -38.00 12.48 16.50
CA ARG A 133 -37.46 13.62 15.76
C ARG A 133 -36.00 13.91 16.10
N TYR A 134 -35.68 13.89 17.37
CA TYR A 134 -34.37 14.27 17.88
C TYR A 134 -33.75 13.05 18.56
N THR A 135 -32.63 12.62 18.07
CA THR A 135 -31.88 11.52 18.67
C THR A 135 -30.51 12.02 19.11
N VAL A 136 -30.13 11.75 20.34
CA VAL A 136 -28.75 11.93 20.84
C VAL A 136 -28.21 10.55 21.19
N PHE A 137 -27.01 10.26 20.74
CA PHE A 137 -26.31 9.02 21.04
C PHE A 137 -24.94 9.33 21.61
N GLY A 138 -24.54 8.57 22.64
CA GLY A 138 -23.22 8.61 23.22
C GLY A 138 -22.64 7.21 23.37
N SER A 139 -21.35 7.05 23.13
CA SER A 139 -20.63 5.82 23.41
C SER A 139 -19.31 6.11 24.10
N MET A 140 -18.91 5.23 24.97
CA MET A 140 -17.61 5.24 25.63
C MET A 140 -17.07 3.82 25.72
N ARG A 141 -15.80 3.63 25.37
CA ARG A 141 -15.10 2.36 25.48
C ARG A 141 -13.71 2.60 26.06
N TYR A 142 -13.32 1.80 27.02
CA TYR A 142 -12.05 1.88 27.71
C TYR A 142 -11.29 0.59 27.51
N ASP A 143 -10.34 0.60 26.56
CA ASP A 143 -9.63 -0.59 26.08
C ASP A 143 -8.22 -0.65 26.63
N GLY A 144 -7.87 -1.80 27.19
CA GLY A 144 -6.54 -2.15 27.66
C GLY A 144 -5.94 -3.35 26.91
N THR A 145 -4.61 -3.39 26.84
CA THR A 145 -3.86 -4.46 26.17
C THR A 145 -2.54 -4.73 26.87
N ASN A 146 -1.95 -5.91 26.62
CA ASN A 146 -0.60 -6.24 27.06
C ASN A 146 0.51 -5.75 26.11
N LEU A 147 0.15 -5.17 24.95
CA LEU A 147 1.14 -4.72 23.97
C LEU A 147 1.85 -3.42 24.39
N PHE A 148 1.12 -2.51 25.04
CA PHE A 148 1.64 -1.25 25.56
C PHE A 148 1.33 -1.10 27.05
N GLY A 149 1.93 -0.09 27.67
CA GLY A 149 1.58 0.26 29.03
C GLY A 149 2.56 -0.28 30.07
N VAL A 150 3.85 -0.14 29.79
CA VAL A 150 4.88 -0.21 30.84
C VAL A 150 4.57 0.90 31.87
N ASP A 151 4.24 2.11 31.42
CA ASP A 151 3.62 3.14 32.26
C ASP A 151 2.10 2.86 32.41
N PRO A 152 1.57 2.63 33.62
CA PRO A 152 0.16 2.31 33.86
C PRO A 152 -0.85 3.28 33.23
N LYS A 153 -0.49 4.58 33.08
CA LYS A 153 -1.35 5.60 32.49
C LYS A 153 -1.63 5.37 30.99
N TYR A 154 -0.78 4.62 30.30
CA TYR A 154 -0.92 4.31 28.85
C TYR A 154 -1.48 2.91 28.60
N LYS A 155 -1.74 2.14 29.63
CA LYS A 155 -2.26 0.78 29.52
C LYS A 155 -3.66 0.73 28.93
N PHE A 156 -4.49 1.72 29.28
CA PHE A 156 -5.86 1.85 28.81
C PHE A 156 -6.05 3.11 28.01
N ASN A 157 -6.82 3.01 26.92
CA ASN A 157 -7.16 4.15 26.07
C ASN A 157 -8.67 4.42 26.08
N PRO A 158 -9.12 5.63 26.48
CA PRO A 158 -10.53 6.01 26.37
C PRO A 158 -10.88 6.36 24.93
N MET A 159 -11.83 5.62 24.39
CA MET A 159 -12.47 5.91 23.10
C MET A 159 -13.90 6.36 23.38
N TRP A 160 -14.36 7.36 22.67
CA TRP A 160 -15.71 7.90 22.89
C TRP A 160 -16.27 8.51 21.61
N SER A 161 -17.60 8.55 21.52
CA SER A 161 -18.28 9.32 20.49
C SER A 161 -19.58 9.91 21.02
N ILE A 162 -19.95 11.05 20.46
CA ILE A 162 -21.25 11.68 20.63
C ILE A 162 -21.82 12.00 19.25
N SER A 163 -23.11 11.76 19.07
CA SER A 163 -23.78 12.12 17.83
C SER A 163 -25.19 12.61 18.09
N GLY A 164 -25.66 13.47 17.19
CA GLY A 164 -27.02 13.96 17.15
C GLY A 164 -27.65 13.74 15.78
N ALA A 165 -28.95 13.43 15.77
CA ALA A 165 -29.71 13.34 14.53
C ALA A 165 -31.03 14.07 14.67
N TRP A 166 -31.36 14.83 13.62
CA TRP A 166 -32.61 15.57 13.52
C TRP A 166 -33.40 15.11 12.30
N SER A 167 -34.54 14.47 12.54
CA SER A 167 -35.48 14.03 11.48
C SER A 167 -36.38 15.20 11.11
N ILE A 168 -35.90 16.06 10.22
CA ILE A 168 -36.54 17.35 9.84
C ILE A 168 -37.87 17.10 9.14
N ASN A 169 -37.99 16.02 8.38
CA ASN A 169 -39.26 15.65 7.70
C ASN A 169 -40.40 15.35 8.67
N ARG A 170 -40.11 15.09 9.96
CA ARG A 170 -41.14 14.83 10.99
C ARG A 170 -41.59 16.11 11.71
N GLU A 171 -41.03 17.28 11.36
CA GLU A 171 -41.44 18.56 11.92
C GLU A 171 -42.80 19.02 11.42
N ARG A 172 -43.48 19.79 12.26
CA ARG A 172 -44.84 20.25 11.94
C ARG A 172 -44.93 21.07 10.67
N PHE A 173 -43.87 21.84 10.33
CA PHE A 173 -43.81 22.69 9.15
C PHE A 173 -43.57 21.92 7.83
N LEU A 174 -43.15 20.62 7.90
CA LEU A 174 -43.00 19.74 6.75
C LEU A 174 -44.00 18.59 6.71
N ARG A 175 -44.93 18.53 7.67
CA ARG A 175 -45.90 17.44 7.81
C ARG A 175 -46.78 17.24 6.55
N ASP A 176 -47.07 18.35 5.87
CA ASP A 176 -47.92 18.35 4.68
C ASP A 176 -47.16 18.18 3.38
N ALA A 177 -45.82 18.10 3.43
CA ALA A 177 -44.96 17.90 2.29
C ALA A 177 -44.94 16.41 1.87
N ARG A 178 -46.04 15.92 1.26
CA ARG A 178 -46.23 14.53 0.87
C ARG A 178 -45.19 13.99 -0.11
N TRP A 179 -44.47 14.89 -0.77
CA TRP A 179 -43.40 14.52 -1.70
C TRP A 179 -42.07 14.19 -0.99
N LEU A 180 -41.91 14.60 0.27
CA LEU A 180 -40.69 14.43 1.07
C LEU A 180 -40.84 13.21 1.99
N ASP A 181 -40.10 12.14 1.68
CA ASP A 181 -40.13 10.89 2.45
C ASP A 181 -39.18 10.92 3.63
N ASN A 182 -37.97 11.48 3.44
CA ASN A 182 -36.95 11.60 4.47
C ASN A 182 -36.13 12.88 4.29
N LEU A 183 -35.90 13.59 5.37
CA LEU A 183 -34.90 14.67 5.47
C LEU A 183 -34.32 14.60 6.88
N ARG A 184 -33.08 14.13 6.98
CA ARG A 184 -32.42 13.91 8.27
C ARG A 184 -31.02 14.50 8.25
N LEU A 185 -30.74 15.35 9.22
CA LEU A 185 -29.40 15.87 9.50
C LEU A 185 -28.77 15.02 10.61
N ARG A 186 -27.52 14.59 10.39
CA ARG A 186 -26.72 13.87 11.38
C ARG A 186 -25.41 14.59 11.60
N VAL A 187 -24.97 14.68 12.84
CA VAL A 187 -23.67 15.23 13.23
C VAL A 187 -23.04 14.30 14.25
N SER A 188 -21.78 13.99 14.11
CA SER A 188 -21.05 13.19 15.08
C SER A 188 -19.63 13.71 15.29
N TYR A 189 -19.14 13.50 16.52
CA TYR A 189 -17.75 13.77 16.89
C TYR A 189 -17.26 12.69 17.86
N GLY A 190 -16.00 12.25 17.71
CA GLY A 190 -15.47 11.22 18.59
C GLY A 190 -13.97 11.05 18.49
N ALA A 191 -13.45 10.22 19.39
CA ALA A 191 -12.06 9.80 19.44
C ALA A 191 -11.96 8.27 19.36
N GLN A 192 -11.09 7.78 18.48
CA GLN A 192 -10.80 6.36 18.30
C GLN A 192 -9.33 6.10 18.58
N GLY A 193 -9.03 4.97 19.21
CA GLY A 193 -7.66 4.49 19.42
C GLY A 193 -7.25 3.47 18.38
N ASN A 194 -5.97 3.48 18.04
CA ASN A 194 -5.32 2.44 17.26
C ASN A 194 -4.05 1.98 17.99
N ILE A 195 -3.68 0.70 17.81
CA ILE A 195 -2.49 0.13 18.40
C ILE A 195 -1.62 -0.49 17.31
N ASP A 196 -0.36 -0.08 17.26
CA ASP A 196 0.64 -0.75 16.43
C ASP A 196 1.08 -2.05 17.12
N ARG A 197 0.99 -3.16 16.40
CA ARG A 197 1.36 -4.50 16.88
C ARG A 197 2.79 -4.88 16.51
N THR A 198 3.48 -4.04 15.75
CA THR A 198 4.84 -4.30 15.28
C THR A 198 5.90 -3.66 16.16
N THR A 199 5.51 -2.71 17.02
CA THR A 199 6.40 -2.04 17.97
C THR A 199 6.24 -2.62 19.36
N SER A 200 7.33 -2.55 20.14
CA SER A 200 7.38 -3.01 21.52
C SER A 200 7.95 -1.91 22.42
N PRO A 201 7.41 -1.72 23.64
CA PRO A 201 7.98 -0.82 24.63
C PRO A 201 9.23 -1.40 25.31
N TYR A 202 9.49 -2.68 25.11
CA TYR A 202 10.60 -3.42 25.74
C TYR A 202 11.84 -3.39 24.85
N ILE A 203 12.98 -3.72 25.43
CA ILE A 203 14.22 -3.99 24.69
C ILE A 203 13.97 -5.18 23.76
N LEU A 204 14.32 -5.02 22.48
CA LEU A 204 14.30 -6.10 21.51
C LEU A 204 15.73 -6.46 21.14
N GLY A 205 15.99 -7.74 21.00
CA GLY A 205 17.27 -8.27 20.58
C GLY A 205 17.11 -9.40 19.57
N THR A 206 18.10 -9.53 18.70
CA THR A 206 18.21 -10.62 17.73
C THR A 206 19.35 -11.52 18.13
N TRP A 207 19.10 -12.81 18.12
CA TRP A 207 20.14 -13.81 18.35
C TRP A 207 21.02 -13.89 17.10
N ASN A 208 22.32 -13.70 17.27
CA ASN A 208 23.33 -13.73 16.22
C ASN A 208 24.55 -14.53 16.68
N SER A 209 25.32 -15.06 15.72
CA SER A 209 26.65 -15.59 15.97
C SER A 209 27.73 -14.60 15.52
N THR A 210 28.88 -14.63 16.13
CA THR A 210 30.04 -13.85 15.73
C THR A 210 31.28 -14.73 15.83
N SER A 211 32.22 -14.54 14.89
CA SER A 211 33.51 -15.22 14.97
C SER A 211 34.48 -14.39 15.82
N LEU A 212 34.91 -14.93 16.93
CA LEU A 212 35.90 -14.34 17.82
C LEU A 212 37.10 -15.30 17.92
N GLY A 213 38.26 -14.88 17.42
CA GLY A 213 39.46 -15.70 17.51
C GLY A 213 39.41 -17.07 16.79
N GLY A 214 38.50 -17.20 15.79
CA GLY A 214 38.30 -18.45 15.05
C GLY A 214 37.25 -19.40 15.64
N ALA A 215 36.61 -19.05 16.76
CA ALA A 215 35.47 -19.76 17.31
C ALA A 215 34.17 -18.97 17.03
N SER A 216 33.08 -19.69 16.73
CA SER A 216 31.74 -19.09 16.61
C SER A 216 31.14 -18.95 18.00
N GLU A 217 30.81 -17.72 18.39
CA GLU A 217 30.20 -17.39 19.68
C GLU A 217 28.81 -16.80 19.48
N ASP A 218 27.84 -17.31 20.21
CA ASP A 218 26.46 -16.81 20.19
C ASP A 218 26.33 -15.50 20.99
N ARG A 219 25.65 -14.52 20.38
CA ARG A 219 25.39 -13.22 21.03
C ARG A 219 23.95 -12.74 20.79
N ILE A 220 23.49 -11.87 21.66
CA ILE A 220 22.23 -11.13 21.45
C ILE A 220 22.60 -9.70 21.04
N ASP A 221 22.28 -9.35 19.79
CA ASP A 221 22.37 -7.97 19.32
C ASP A 221 21.09 -7.24 19.72
N VAL A 222 21.22 -6.23 20.57
CA VAL A 222 20.09 -5.38 20.95
C VAL A 222 19.75 -4.47 19.77
N THR A 223 18.56 -4.65 19.20
CA THR A 223 18.13 -3.99 17.97
C THR A 223 17.26 -2.76 18.21
N SER A 224 16.63 -2.65 19.38
CA SER A 224 15.76 -1.51 19.71
C SER A 224 15.88 -1.15 21.18
N PRO A 225 16.05 0.15 21.51
CA PRO A 225 16.01 0.60 22.90
C PRO A 225 14.59 0.51 23.47
N PRO A 226 14.44 0.40 24.80
CA PRO A 226 13.13 0.42 25.43
C PRO A 226 12.48 1.81 25.29
N ASN A 227 11.16 1.86 25.10
CA ASN A 227 10.40 3.09 25.16
C ASN A 227 9.12 2.93 25.99
N GLN A 228 9.22 3.27 27.27
CA GLN A 228 8.11 3.17 28.22
C GLN A 228 6.96 4.15 27.91
N ASN A 229 7.21 5.17 27.10
CA ASN A 229 6.22 6.20 26.71
C ASN A 229 5.39 5.80 25.49
N LEU A 230 5.60 4.61 24.93
CA LEU A 230 4.76 4.13 23.83
C LEU A 230 3.31 4.00 24.29
N ARG A 231 2.43 4.59 23.50
CA ARG A 231 0.99 4.67 23.77
C ARG A 231 0.17 4.48 22.53
N TRP A 232 -1.12 4.36 22.71
CA TRP A 232 -2.09 4.29 21.63
C TRP A 232 -2.04 5.52 20.73
N GLU A 233 -2.17 5.31 19.46
CA GLU A 233 -2.47 6.37 18.49
C GLU A 233 -3.92 6.80 18.64
N THR A 234 -4.21 8.08 18.52
CA THR A 234 -5.57 8.61 18.70
C THR A 234 -6.01 9.37 17.46
N THR A 235 -7.20 9.02 16.95
CA THR A 235 -7.84 9.73 15.84
C THR A 235 -9.12 10.39 16.30
N TYR A 236 -9.14 11.71 16.23
CA TYR A 236 -10.34 12.51 16.37
C TYR A 236 -11.04 12.64 15.03
N SER A 237 -12.34 12.40 15.00
CA SER A 237 -13.12 12.48 13.76
C SER A 237 -14.43 13.21 14.00
N TRP A 238 -14.83 14.03 13.03
CA TRP A 238 -16.15 14.60 12.93
C TRP A 238 -16.79 14.23 11.59
N ASN A 239 -18.11 14.09 11.58
CA ASN A 239 -18.89 13.84 10.38
C ASN A 239 -20.19 14.60 10.48
N THR A 240 -20.60 15.20 9.36
CA THR A 240 -21.92 15.83 9.19
C THR A 240 -22.53 15.26 7.92
N ALA A 241 -23.74 14.74 8.02
CA ALA A 241 -24.42 14.10 6.90
C ALA A 241 -25.86 14.60 6.77
N LEU A 242 -26.30 14.77 5.53
CA LEU A 242 -27.68 15.08 5.17
C LEU A 242 -28.24 13.92 4.34
N ASP A 243 -29.23 13.23 4.89
CA ASP A 243 -29.99 12.18 4.21
C ASP A 243 -31.29 12.78 3.67
N PHE A 244 -31.52 12.61 2.40
CA PHE A 244 -32.72 13.08 1.71
C PHE A 244 -33.37 11.93 0.93
N ALA A 245 -34.69 11.84 0.96
CA ALA A 245 -35.46 10.98 0.07
C ALA A 245 -36.81 11.65 -0.27
N ALA A 246 -37.22 11.50 -1.51
CA ALA A 246 -38.44 12.13 -2.02
C ALA A 246 -39.13 11.28 -3.08
N PHE A 247 -40.45 11.58 -3.30
CA PHE A 247 -41.30 10.99 -4.33
C PHE A 247 -41.43 9.47 -4.20
N GLU A 248 -41.85 8.98 -3.04
CA GLU A 248 -41.93 7.54 -2.72
C GLU A 248 -40.56 6.85 -2.87
N HIS A 249 -39.51 7.48 -2.36
CA HIS A 249 -38.11 7.02 -2.43
C HIS A 249 -37.58 6.88 -3.87
N ARG A 250 -38.18 7.60 -4.84
CA ARG A 250 -37.68 7.58 -6.22
C ARG A 250 -36.38 8.34 -6.37
N ILE A 251 -36.14 9.35 -5.53
CA ILE A 251 -34.88 10.08 -5.46
C ILE A 251 -34.43 10.07 -4.01
N GLY A 252 -33.26 9.53 -3.77
CA GLY A 252 -32.61 9.57 -2.46
C GLY A 252 -31.15 9.95 -2.61
N PHE A 253 -30.64 10.84 -1.75
CA PHE A 253 -29.23 11.10 -1.67
C PHE A 253 -28.75 11.21 -0.23
N THR A 254 -27.47 10.92 -0.04
CA THR A 254 -26.73 11.21 1.18
C THR A 254 -25.53 12.09 0.79
N PHE A 255 -25.39 13.22 1.47
CA PHE A 255 -24.25 14.11 1.34
C PHE A 255 -23.51 14.14 2.67
N GLU A 256 -22.19 13.84 2.65
CA GLU A 256 -21.37 13.77 3.85
C GLU A 256 -20.15 14.67 3.75
N LEU A 257 -19.87 15.37 4.85
CA LEU A 257 -18.64 16.11 5.11
C LEU A 257 -17.97 15.51 6.32
N TYR A 258 -16.67 15.22 6.23
CA TYR A 258 -15.94 14.70 7.38
C TYR A 258 -14.52 15.25 7.45
N GLY A 259 -13.99 15.19 8.67
CA GLY A 259 -12.58 15.45 8.92
C GLY A 259 -12.04 14.53 10.00
N ARG A 260 -10.76 14.19 9.88
CA ARG A 260 -10.04 13.35 10.83
C ARG A 260 -8.71 13.99 11.17
N ARG A 261 -8.27 13.82 12.40
CA ARG A 261 -6.95 14.22 12.86
C ARG A 261 -6.37 13.11 13.72
N SER A 262 -5.40 12.39 13.16
CA SER A 262 -4.68 11.34 13.84
C SER A 262 -3.44 11.93 14.50
N LYS A 263 -3.31 11.71 15.80
CA LYS A 263 -2.22 12.18 16.65
C LYS A 263 -1.51 11.01 17.29
N ASP A 264 -0.31 11.28 17.78
CA ASP A 264 0.50 10.29 18.47
C ASP A 264 0.79 9.05 17.59
N LEU A 265 0.83 9.24 16.25
CA LEU A 265 1.20 8.17 15.33
C LEU A 265 2.63 7.72 15.61
N ILE A 266 2.82 6.42 15.66
CA ILE A 266 4.14 5.84 15.92
C ILE A 266 5.00 6.01 14.67
N THR A 267 6.12 6.69 14.85
CA THR A 267 7.11 6.94 13.81
C THR A 267 8.51 6.67 14.35
N THR A 268 9.43 6.33 13.46
CA THR A 268 10.84 6.24 13.80
C THR A 268 11.40 7.64 14.02
N ARG A 269 12.15 7.80 15.09
CA ARG A 269 12.84 9.04 15.45
C ARG A 269 14.32 8.75 15.69
N THR A 270 15.20 9.54 15.04
CA THR A 270 16.62 9.53 15.33
C THR A 270 16.87 9.99 16.76
N ILE A 271 17.76 9.30 17.45
CA ILE A 271 18.21 9.61 18.79
C ILE A 271 19.73 9.77 18.81
N PRO A 272 20.32 10.47 19.80
CA PRO A 272 21.76 10.64 19.91
C PRO A 272 22.47 9.27 19.95
N SER A 273 23.56 9.15 19.18
CA SER A 273 24.35 7.91 19.06
C SER A 273 24.98 7.47 20.37
N GLU A 274 25.14 8.38 21.35
CA GLU A 274 25.61 8.09 22.70
C GLU A 274 24.70 7.13 23.46
N THR A 275 23.45 6.96 23.00
CA THR A 275 22.52 5.95 23.54
C THR A 275 22.85 4.53 23.10
N GLY A 276 23.76 4.36 22.14
CA GLY A 276 24.06 3.08 21.50
C GLY A 276 23.09 2.71 20.36
N PHE A 277 22.17 3.59 20.01
CA PHE A 277 21.17 3.37 18.96
C PHE A 277 21.07 4.58 18.03
N ILE A 278 20.75 4.32 16.76
CA ILE A 278 20.56 5.37 15.77
C ILE A 278 19.14 5.93 15.83
N SER A 279 18.15 5.08 16.14
CA SER A 279 16.74 5.45 16.13
C SER A 279 15.91 4.67 17.13
N THR A 280 14.72 5.19 17.44
CA THR A 280 13.70 4.54 18.25
C THR A 280 12.31 4.84 17.73
N SER A 281 11.35 3.94 17.97
CA SER A 281 9.93 4.19 17.71
C SER A 281 9.33 5.10 18.80
N SER A 282 8.59 6.12 18.38
CA SER A 282 7.94 7.06 19.31
C SER A 282 6.63 7.61 18.77
N ASN A 283 5.70 7.97 19.66
CA ASN A 283 4.44 8.63 19.31
C ASN A 283 4.70 10.11 18.98
N TYR A 284 4.98 10.41 17.72
CA TYR A 284 5.34 11.75 17.26
C TYR A 284 4.54 12.23 16.05
N GLY A 285 4.12 11.32 15.17
CA GLY A 285 3.48 11.66 13.90
C GLY A 285 2.08 12.25 14.06
N GLU A 286 1.70 13.12 13.14
CA GLU A 286 0.35 13.68 13.06
C GLU A 286 -0.08 13.83 11.59
N ILE A 287 -1.31 13.35 11.28
CA ILE A 287 -1.92 13.44 9.95
C ILE A 287 -3.33 13.99 10.11
N SER A 288 -3.69 14.94 9.25
CA SER A 288 -5.06 15.41 9.08
C SER A 288 -5.63 14.94 7.76
N SER A 289 -6.92 14.64 7.72
CA SER A 289 -7.64 14.38 6.47
C SER A 289 -9.05 15.00 6.53
N LYS A 290 -9.56 15.35 5.35
CA LYS A 290 -10.91 15.87 5.18
C LYS A 290 -11.46 15.40 3.84
N GLY A 291 -12.76 15.17 3.79
CA GLY A 291 -13.38 14.68 2.57
C GLY A 291 -14.84 15.04 2.46
N ILE A 292 -15.33 14.84 1.24
CA ILE A 292 -16.73 15.02 0.85
C ILE A 292 -17.15 13.74 0.14
N GLU A 293 -18.31 13.22 0.54
CA GLU A 293 -18.93 12.06 -0.11
C GLU A 293 -20.35 12.38 -0.52
N PHE A 294 -20.72 11.92 -1.70
CA PHE A 294 -22.07 12.06 -2.23
C PHE A 294 -22.54 10.71 -2.77
N THR A 295 -23.67 10.25 -2.27
CA THR A 295 -24.33 9.03 -2.77
C THR A 295 -25.72 9.41 -3.27
N LEU A 296 -26.06 9.03 -4.50
CA LEU A 296 -27.36 9.25 -5.13
C LEU A 296 -27.97 7.90 -5.54
N ASN A 297 -29.21 7.68 -5.18
CA ASN A 297 -30.00 6.53 -5.61
C ASN A 297 -31.29 7.04 -6.25
N THR A 298 -31.57 6.58 -7.47
CA THR A 298 -32.76 7.01 -8.21
C THR A 298 -33.49 5.84 -8.83
N VAL A 299 -34.82 5.92 -8.84
CA VAL A 299 -35.70 5.12 -9.70
C VAL A 299 -36.13 6.02 -10.86
N ASN A 300 -35.35 5.99 -11.95
CA ASN A 300 -35.52 6.91 -13.09
C ASN A 300 -36.86 6.68 -13.80
N VAL A 301 -37.16 5.41 -14.04
CA VAL A 301 -38.41 5.01 -14.69
C VAL A 301 -39.01 3.83 -13.91
N ARG A 302 -40.31 3.87 -13.64
CA ARG A 302 -41.07 2.77 -13.04
C ARG A 302 -42.43 2.68 -13.73
N THR A 303 -42.58 1.67 -14.56
CA THR A 303 -43.83 1.29 -15.20
C THR A 303 -44.20 -0.13 -14.81
N ARG A 304 -45.30 -0.64 -15.36
CA ARG A 304 -45.73 -2.03 -15.11
C ARG A 304 -44.68 -3.06 -15.56
N ASP A 305 -44.08 -2.85 -16.72
CA ASP A 305 -43.17 -3.82 -17.36
C ASP A 305 -41.73 -3.41 -17.37
N PHE A 306 -41.40 -2.13 -17.06
CA PHE A 306 -40.04 -1.60 -17.10
C PHE A 306 -39.71 -0.80 -15.86
N ARG A 307 -38.52 -1.07 -15.30
CA ARG A 307 -37.93 -0.31 -14.17
C ARG A 307 -36.46 -0.05 -14.45
N TRP A 308 -36.06 1.21 -14.28
CA TRP A 308 -34.66 1.63 -14.39
C TRP A 308 -34.23 2.34 -13.12
N GLU A 309 -33.15 1.83 -12.51
CA GLU A 309 -32.54 2.36 -11.28
C GLU A 309 -31.10 2.75 -11.55
N THR A 310 -30.69 3.83 -10.91
CA THR A 310 -29.29 4.29 -10.93
C THR A 310 -28.82 4.53 -9.50
N SER A 311 -27.61 4.07 -9.17
CA SER A 311 -26.90 4.38 -7.94
C SER A 311 -25.54 4.95 -8.29
N ILE A 312 -25.20 6.13 -7.74
CA ILE A 312 -23.92 6.83 -7.94
C ILE A 312 -23.33 7.12 -6.59
N ASN A 313 -22.03 6.89 -6.44
CA ASN A 313 -21.25 7.36 -5.31
C ASN A 313 -19.99 8.08 -5.80
N ILE A 314 -19.68 9.21 -5.20
CA ILE A 314 -18.50 10.05 -5.50
C ILE A 314 -17.87 10.45 -4.19
N ALA A 315 -16.55 10.32 -4.10
CA ALA A 315 -15.77 10.74 -2.95
C ALA A 315 -14.57 11.59 -3.39
N HIS A 316 -14.34 12.68 -2.68
CA HIS A 316 -13.12 13.47 -2.74
C HIS A 316 -12.51 13.53 -1.34
N ASN A 317 -11.27 13.09 -1.21
CA ASN A 317 -10.55 13.09 0.06
C ASN A 317 -9.17 13.71 -0.11
N THR A 318 -8.78 14.54 0.85
CA THR A 318 -7.44 15.11 0.94
C THR A 318 -6.85 14.81 2.30
N ASP A 319 -5.57 14.50 2.33
CA ASP A 319 -4.82 14.31 3.55
C ASP A 319 -3.55 15.16 3.57
N LYS A 320 -3.05 15.42 4.76
CA LYS A 320 -1.83 16.20 4.97
C LYS A 320 -1.10 15.67 6.19
N VAL A 321 0.18 15.42 6.02
CA VAL A 321 1.10 15.13 7.12
C VAL A 321 1.41 16.45 7.83
N GLU A 322 0.88 16.61 9.03
CA GLU A 322 1.06 17.83 9.82
C GLU A 322 2.39 17.81 10.59
N LYS A 323 2.79 16.60 11.02
CA LYS A 323 4.00 16.42 11.82
C LYS A 323 4.65 15.09 11.54
N VAL A 324 5.91 15.14 11.16
CA VAL A 324 6.80 13.98 11.01
C VAL A 324 8.23 14.46 11.24
N ARG A 325 9.07 13.59 11.78
CA ARG A 325 10.49 13.87 11.94
C ARG A 325 11.27 12.96 10.99
N ILE A 326 12.19 13.54 10.27
CA ILE A 326 13.16 12.82 9.45
C ILE A 326 14.56 13.10 9.97
N ASP A 327 15.47 12.19 9.68
CA ASP A 327 16.88 12.37 9.95
C ASP A 327 17.44 13.48 9.04
N ASP A 328 18.31 14.34 9.61
CA ASP A 328 18.98 15.40 8.84
C ASP A 328 19.88 14.83 7.73
N ASN A 329 20.39 13.62 7.92
CA ASN A 329 21.19 12.91 6.91
C ASN A 329 20.35 12.03 5.96
N SER A 330 19.03 12.01 6.10
CA SER A 330 18.17 11.25 5.19
C SER A 330 18.17 11.85 3.79
N TRP A 331 18.28 11.02 2.78
CA TRP A 331 18.08 11.40 1.39
C TRP A 331 16.58 11.58 1.02
N SER A 332 15.68 11.06 1.84
CA SER A 332 14.23 11.14 1.59
C SER A 332 13.70 12.53 1.98
N PRO A 333 12.93 13.20 1.13
CA PRO A 333 12.24 14.43 1.48
C PRO A 333 11.25 14.24 2.62
N SER A 334 11.04 15.30 3.40
CA SER A 334 9.99 15.31 4.42
C SER A 334 8.61 15.27 3.77
N LEU A 335 7.75 14.40 4.29
CA LEU A 335 6.33 14.42 3.95
C LEU A 335 5.56 15.56 4.64
N GLN A 336 6.17 16.28 5.59
CA GLN A 336 5.48 17.34 6.33
C GLN A 336 4.98 18.44 5.40
N GLY A 337 3.70 18.73 5.47
CA GLY A 337 3.02 19.68 4.60
C GLY A 337 2.45 19.07 3.31
N TYR A 338 2.77 17.83 3.01
CA TYR A 338 2.29 17.07 1.84
C TYR A 338 1.31 15.97 2.24
N SER A 339 0.67 15.35 1.25
CA SER A 339 -0.11 14.12 1.43
C SER A 339 0.78 12.96 1.90
N SER A 340 0.21 12.02 2.65
CA SER A 340 0.89 10.77 3.02
C SER A 340 1.28 9.92 1.79
N GLY A 341 0.56 10.09 0.69
CA GLY A 341 0.84 9.48 -0.61
C GLY A 341 1.74 10.31 -1.52
N ALA A 342 2.39 11.39 -1.01
CA ALA A 342 3.24 12.25 -1.83
C ALA A 342 4.38 11.48 -2.50
N VAL A 343 4.63 11.82 -3.76
CA VAL A 343 5.71 11.27 -4.55
C VAL A 343 6.68 12.39 -4.89
N PHE A 344 7.96 12.10 -4.70
CA PHE A 344 9.05 12.99 -5.04
C PHE A 344 9.90 12.35 -6.13
N ALA A 345 10.38 13.15 -7.05
CA ALA A 345 11.22 12.70 -8.16
C ALA A 345 12.24 13.77 -8.56
N ILE A 346 13.30 13.36 -9.23
CA ILE A 346 14.27 14.27 -9.83
C ILE A 346 13.70 14.75 -11.17
N LYS A 347 13.49 16.06 -11.27
CA LYS A 347 12.88 16.67 -12.44
C LYS A 347 13.84 16.79 -13.59
N THR A 348 13.55 16.12 -14.72
CA THR A 348 14.35 16.16 -15.93
C THR A 348 14.02 17.37 -16.81
N ALA A 349 14.99 17.81 -17.62
CA ALA A 349 14.87 18.88 -18.59
C ALA A 349 14.90 18.39 -20.06
N GLY A 350 14.68 17.08 -20.25
CA GLY A 350 14.80 16.37 -21.53
C GLY A 350 16.13 15.63 -21.64
N LEU A 351 16.54 15.35 -22.86
CA LEU A 351 17.77 14.63 -23.19
C LEU A 351 18.73 15.55 -23.96
N ASP A 352 20.01 15.30 -23.83
CA ASP A 352 21.04 15.95 -24.65
C ASP A 352 21.18 15.28 -26.04
N ALA A 353 22.19 15.69 -26.81
CA ALA A 353 22.47 15.15 -28.14
C ALA A 353 22.86 13.65 -28.14
N ASN A 354 23.28 13.11 -27.01
CA ASN A 354 23.64 11.71 -26.81
C ASN A 354 22.54 10.90 -26.13
N GLY A 355 21.36 11.52 -25.90
CA GLY A 355 20.25 10.88 -25.19
C GLY A 355 20.48 10.74 -23.68
N ILE A 356 21.40 11.49 -23.09
CA ILE A 356 21.68 11.53 -21.66
C ILE A 356 20.73 12.51 -20.98
N PRO A 357 20.16 12.21 -19.79
CA PRO A 357 19.24 13.11 -19.11
C PRO A 357 19.88 14.46 -18.78
N MET A 358 19.15 15.53 -19.05
CA MET A 358 19.45 16.89 -18.61
C MET A 358 18.54 17.28 -17.45
N PHE A 359 18.95 18.24 -16.64
CA PHE A 359 18.27 18.67 -15.43
C PHE A 359 18.04 20.18 -15.38
N TRP A 360 17.12 20.60 -14.50
CA TRP A 360 16.89 22.00 -14.22
C TRP A 360 17.67 22.46 -12.98
N ARG A 361 18.46 23.55 -13.11
CA ARG A 361 19.07 24.27 -11.99
C ARG A 361 18.92 25.78 -12.24
N ASP A 362 18.30 26.49 -11.31
CA ASP A 362 18.07 27.94 -11.37
C ASP A 362 17.43 28.42 -12.70
N GLY A 363 16.49 27.63 -13.22
CA GLY A 363 15.80 27.92 -14.48
C GLY A 363 16.60 27.62 -15.75
N LYS A 364 17.81 27.11 -15.65
CA LYS A 364 18.66 26.71 -16.78
C LYS A 364 18.72 25.20 -16.91
N LYS A 365 18.85 24.74 -18.15
CA LYS A 365 19.14 23.34 -18.45
C LYS A 365 20.63 23.08 -18.28
N ILE A 366 20.97 22.08 -17.48
CA ILE A 366 22.36 21.67 -17.23
C ILE A 366 22.53 20.19 -17.57
N SER A 367 23.76 19.79 -17.88
CA SER A 367 24.12 18.39 -18.13
C SER A 367 24.05 17.54 -16.85
N LEU A 368 24.04 16.22 -17.02
CA LEU A 368 24.15 15.29 -15.90
C LEU A 368 25.46 15.48 -15.13
N GLN A 369 26.57 15.70 -15.85
CA GLN A 369 27.88 15.93 -15.24
C GLN A 369 27.88 17.17 -14.33
N GLU A 370 27.35 18.27 -14.84
CA GLU A 370 27.20 19.50 -14.06
C GLU A 370 26.23 19.32 -12.88
N PHE A 371 25.16 18.56 -13.08
CA PHE A 371 24.15 18.30 -12.05
C PHE A 371 24.73 17.61 -10.81
N VAL A 372 25.60 16.62 -10.99
CA VAL A 372 26.24 15.87 -9.90
C VAL A 372 27.61 16.44 -9.49
N GLY A 373 28.10 17.46 -10.19
CA GLY A 373 29.46 17.98 -9.96
C GLY A 373 30.53 16.95 -10.29
N PHE A 374 30.35 16.25 -11.42
CA PHE A 374 31.31 15.24 -11.89
C PHE A 374 32.64 15.90 -12.24
N ARG A 375 33.72 15.28 -11.82
CA ARG A 375 35.11 15.68 -12.14
C ARG A 375 36.02 14.47 -12.10
N VAL A 376 37.16 14.58 -12.73
CA VAL A 376 38.27 13.63 -12.61
C VAL A 376 39.28 14.22 -11.62
N GLU A 377 39.58 13.50 -10.57
CA GLU A 377 40.51 13.89 -9.52
C GLU A 377 41.73 12.97 -9.49
N ALA A 378 42.90 13.56 -9.24
CA ALA A 378 44.08 12.79 -8.91
C ALA A 378 43.97 12.28 -7.47
N SER A 379 44.18 11.01 -7.25
CA SER A 379 44.30 10.39 -5.93
C SER A 379 45.65 9.76 -5.75
N ASP A 380 46.16 9.76 -4.53
CA ASP A 380 47.36 9.03 -4.13
C ASP A 380 46.90 7.78 -3.31
N PRO A 381 46.46 6.69 -3.96
CA PRO A 381 45.93 5.50 -3.27
C PRO A 381 47.02 4.79 -2.44
N TRP A 382 48.26 5.07 -2.69
CA TRP A 382 49.40 4.45 -2.01
C TRP A 382 49.96 5.32 -0.88
N GLY A 383 49.54 6.61 -0.79
CA GLY A 383 50.02 7.55 0.24
C GLY A 383 51.52 7.88 0.12
N LEU A 384 52.06 7.79 -1.11
CA LEU A 384 53.50 7.94 -1.35
C LEU A 384 53.91 9.40 -1.59
N GLY A 385 52.96 10.28 -1.88
CA GLY A 385 53.23 11.68 -2.21
C GLY A 385 54.03 11.90 -3.50
N ILE A 386 54.16 10.87 -4.35
CA ILE A 386 54.91 10.87 -5.61
C ILE A 386 53.95 11.05 -6.78
N PRO A 387 53.99 12.13 -7.57
CA PRO A 387 53.05 12.41 -8.64
C PRO A 387 52.94 11.29 -9.71
N GLU A 388 54.01 10.55 -9.91
CA GLU A 388 54.09 9.44 -10.90
C GLU A 388 53.21 8.23 -10.53
N TYR A 389 52.76 8.14 -9.26
CA TYR A 389 51.89 7.10 -8.75
C TYR A 389 50.47 7.59 -8.47
N PHE A 390 50.12 8.80 -8.91
CA PHE A 390 48.77 9.30 -8.80
C PHE A 390 47.88 8.65 -9.86
N GLU A 391 46.78 8.09 -9.40
CA GLU A 391 45.71 7.59 -10.28
C GLU A 391 44.66 8.68 -10.44
N TYR A 392 44.24 8.89 -11.69
CA TYR A 392 43.14 9.82 -11.98
C TYR A 392 41.85 9.01 -12.03
N GLY A 393 40.90 9.40 -11.20
CA GLY A 393 39.60 8.71 -11.09
C GLY A 393 38.43 9.67 -11.06
N PRO A 394 37.25 9.16 -11.41
CA PRO A 394 36.01 9.96 -11.39
C PRO A 394 35.56 10.23 -9.95
N ALA A 395 35.07 11.46 -9.73
CA ALA A 395 34.49 11.88 -8.46
C ALA A 395 33.19 12.66 -8.69
N MET A 396 32.30 12.66 -7.70
CA MET A 396 31.11 13.50 -7.67
C MET A 396 31.06 14.31 -6.39
N ASN A 397 30.53 15.52 -6.48
CA ASN A 397 30.28 16.36 -5.31
C ASN A 397 28.79 16.35 -4.94
N VAL A 398 28.27 15.19 -4.55
CA VAL A 398 26.87 15.00 -4.17
C VAL A 398 26.81 14.19 -2.87
N SER A 399 26.23 14.78 -1.84
CA SER A 399 25.92 14.09 -0.58
C SER A 399 24.47 13.57 -0.57
N GLN A 400 24.12 12.73 0.39
CA GLN A 400 22.71 12.30 0.59
C GLN A 400 21.75 13.48 0.81
N LYS A 401 22.22 14.51 1.50
CA LYS A 401 21.47 15.74 1.74
C LYS A 401 21.22 16.51 0.43
N ASP A 402 22.20 16.53 -0.47
CA ASP A 402 22.05 17.16 -1.78
C ASP A 402 21.02 16.41 -2.64
N VAL A 403 21.04 15.07 -2.62
CA VAL A 403 20.01 14.25 -3.30
C VAL A 403 18.61 14.60 -2.81
N ARG A 404 18.44 14.79 -1.50
CA ARG A 404 17.15 15.24 -0.95
C ARG A 404 16.71 16.58 -1.54
N GLY A 405 17.65 17.51 -1.76
CA GLY A 405 17.39 18.80 -2.40
C GLY A 405 16.97 18.70 -3.88
N TYR A 406 17.37 17.64 -4.58
CA TYR A 406 17.02 17.40 -5.98
C TYR A 406 15.62 16.77 -6.16
N LEU A 407 15.11 16.12 -5.13
CA LEU A 407 13.81 15.50 -5.14
C LEU A 407 12.70 16.54 -4.96
N THR A 408 11.91 16.75 -6.00
CA THR A 408 10.79 17.69 -6.02
C THR A 408 9.47 16.95 -5.97
N TYR A 409 8.46 17.56 -5.35
CA TYR A 409 7.11 17.01 -5.32
C TYR A 409 6.50 16.96 -6.72
N VAL A 410 6.06 15.78 -7.17
CA VAL A 410 5.47 15.55 -8.49
C VAL A 410 3.99 15.17 -8.45
N GLY A 411 3.44 14.91 -7.28
CA GLY A 411 2.03 14.58 -7.08
C GLY A 411 1.79 13.58 -5.94
N SER A 412 0.58 13.07 -5.83
CA SER A 412 0.17 12.11 -4.80
C SER A 412 -0.32 10.80 -5.43
N ARG A 413 -0.02 9.68 -4.76
CA ARG A 413 -0.61 8.36 -5.07
C ARG A 413 -2.08 8.29 -4.66
N ASN A 414 -2.51 9.15 -3.75
CA ASN A 414 -3.91 9.24 -3.35
C ASN A 414 -4.69 9.94 -4.47
N PRO A 415 -5.76 9.33 -4.99
CA PRO A 415 -6.55 9.93 -6.05
C PRO A 415 -7.30 11.18 -5.57
N ASP A 416 -7.50 12.14 -6.46
CA ASP A 416 -8.29 13.34 -6.17
C ASP A 416 -9.78 13.00 -6.04
N VAL A 417 -10.31 12.16 -6.93
CA VAL A 417 -11.72 11.76 -6.95
C VAL A 417 -11.84 10.27 -7.25
N THR A 418 -12.66 9.59 -6.47
CA THR A 418 -13.04 8.19 -6.70
C THR A 418 -14.55 8.05 -6.69
N GLY A 419 -15.05 7.06 -7.41
CA GLY A 419 -16.46 6.78 -7.36
C GLY A 419 -16.87 5.59 -8.20
N GLY A 420 -18.16 5.37 -8.21
CA GLY A 420 -18.76 4.32 -9.00
C GLY A 420 -20.19 4.63 -9.37
N PHE A 421 -20.66 3.97 -10.39
CA PHE A 421 -22.07 4.04 -10.69
C PHE A 421 -22.59 2.68 -11.15
N ASN A 422 -23.81 2.38 -10.73
CA ASN A 422 -24.51 1.16 -11.04
C ASN A 422 -25.83 1.51 -11.70
N ASN A 423 -26.12 0.87 -12.84
CA ASN A 423 -27.43 0.92 -13.47
C ASN A 423 -28.06 -0.45 -13.48
N ARG A 424 -29.34 -0.51 -13.16
CA ARG A 424 -30.15 -1.72 -13.21
C ARG A 424 -31.40 -1.46 -14.03
N PHE A 425 -31.63 -2.32 -15.01
CA PHE A 425 -32.78 -2.29 -15.89
C PHE A 425 -33.55 -3.59 -15.72
N TYR A 426 -34.83 -3.50 -15.50
CA TYR A 426 -35.73 -4.63 -15.43
C TYR A 426 -36.78 -4.45 -16.54
N TYR A 427 -36.89 -5.43 -17.38
CA TYR A 427 -37.93 -5.45 -18.41
C TYR A 427 -38.62 -6.81 -18.42
N LYS A 428 -39.86 -6.87 -17.91
CA LYS A 428 -40.62 -8.14 -17.70
C LYS A 428 -39.75 -9.14 -16.90
N ASN A 429 -39.29 -10.18 -17.55
CA ASN A 429 -38.51 -11.27 -16.95
C ASN A 429 -36.99 -11.09 -17.13
N PHE A 430 -36.55 -10.04 -17.84
CA PHE A 430 -35.15 -9.73 -18.02
C PHE A 430 -34.67 -8.74 -16.97
N ASP A 431 -33.43 -8.90 -16.52
CA ASP A 431 -32.70 -7.94 -15.73
C ASP A 431 -31.30 -7.72 -16.32
N LEU A 432 -30.91 -6.46 -16.44
CA LEU A 432 -29.57 -6.05 -16.84
C LEU A 432 -28.98 -5.18 -15.74
N ALA A 433 -27.80 -5.56 -15.24
CA ALA A 433 -27.03 -4.77 -14.28
C ALA A 433 -25.66 -4.41 -14.86
N ILE A 434 -25.31 -3.13 -14.80
CA ILE A 434 -24.01 -2.59 -15.23
C ILE A 434 -23.39 -1.89 -14.04
N SER A 435 -22.20 -2.34 -13.62
CA SER A 435 -21.43 -1.76 -12.52
C SER A 435 -20.13 -1.19 -13.03
N CYS A 436 -19.84 0.06 -12.67
CA CYS A 436 -18.65 0.78 -13.08
C CYS A 436 -17.99 1.46 -11.90
N ASN A 437 -16.67 1.67 -12.00
CA ASN A 437 -15.92 2.55 -11.10
C ASN A 437 -15.03 3.50 -11.91
N PHE A 438 -14.63 4.60 -11.27
CA PHE A 438 -13.69 5.55 -11.81
C PHE A 438 -12.76 6.09 -10.75
N VAL A 439 -11.55 6.41 -11.18
CA VAL A 439 -10.52 7.04 -10.37
C VAL A 439 -9.88 8.16 -11.18
N PHE A 440 -9.81 9.35 -10.59
CA PHE A 440 -9.22 10.52 -11.23
C PHE A 440 -8.14 11.13 -10.35
N GLY A 441 -7.09 11.64 -11.00
CA GLY A 441 -6.05 12.40 -10.35
C GLY A 441 -5.02 11.60 -9.59
N GLN A 442 -4.94 10.29 -9.77
CA GLN A 442 -3.95 9.44 -9.12
C GLN A 442 -2.59 9.53 -9.83
N LEU A 443 -1.53 9.83 -9.09
CA LEU A 443 -0.18 9.68 -9.60
C LEU A 443 0.29 8.24 -9.37
N MET A 444 0.82 7.64 -10.43
CA MET A 444 1.39 6.30 -10.38
C MET A 444 2.84 6.32 -10.83
N THR A 445 3.70 5.65 -10.08
CA THR A 445 5.12 5.47 -10.41
C THR A 445 5.28 4.11 -11.06
N ARG A 446 5.83 4.10 -12.26
CA ARG A 446 6.20 2.89 -12.98
C ARG A 446 7.65 2.53 -12.68
N SER A 447 7.92 1.27 -12.45
CA SER A 447 9.30 0.79 -12.49
C SER A 447 9.87 0.91 -13.90
N PRO A 448 11.13 1.33 -14.07
CA PRO A 448 11.77 1.34 -15.37
C PRO A 448 11.65 -0.03 -16.06
N PHE A 449 11.34 -0.03 -17.34
CA PHE A 449 11.21 -1.25 -18.14
C PHE A 449 12.54 -1.71 -18.75
N TYR A 450 13.61 -0.96 -18.52
CA TYR A 450 14.97 -1.30 -18.91
C TYR A 450 15.96 -0.72 -17.88
N ASN A 451 17.15 -1.30 -17.86
CA ASN A 451 18.31 -0.72 -17.19
C ASN A 451 19.22 -0.13 -18.28
N PRO A 452 19.52 1.19 -18.26
CA PRO A 452 20.36 1.80 -19.28
C PRO A 452 21.79 1.25 -19.29
N ALA A 453 22.26 0.72 -18.16
CA ALA A 453 23.60 0.15 -18.01
C ALA A 453 23.70 -1.32 -18.42
N GLN A 454 22.60 -2.04 -18.47
CA GLN A 454 22.59 -3.47 -18.73
C GLN A 454 21.48 -3.87 -19.68
N THR A 455 21.85 -4.46 -20.81
CA THR A 455 20.92 -5.18 -21.68
C THR A 455 21.24 -6.68 -21.61
N ASN A 456 20.22 -7.48 -21.28
CA ASN A 456 20.38 -8.93 -21.25
C ASN A 456 20.05 -9.52 -22.63
N PRO A 457 21.02 -10.10 -23.35
CA PRO A 457 20.74 -10.80 -24.60
C PRO A 457 19.73 -11.92 -24.38
N GLY A 458 18.70 -11.98 -25.23
CA GLY A 458 17.64 -12.99 -25.12
C GLY A 458 16.48 -12.63 -24.14
N GLN A 459 16.52 -11.48 -23.48
CA GLN A 459 15.39 -10.96 -22.73
C GLN A 459 14.41 -10.28 -23.68
N ASN A 460 13.12 -10.59 -23.52
CA ASN A 460 12.06 -9.83 -24.21
C ASN A 460 11.81 -8.52 -23.48
N TYR A 461 11.93 -7.41 -24.21
CA TYR A 461 11.58 -6.08 -23.76
C TYR A 461 10.20 -5.67 -24.29
N THR A 462 9.59 -4.69 -23.64
CA THR A 462 8.32 -4.11 -24.12
C THR A 462 8.54 -3.31 -25.39
N THR A 463 7.48 -3.09 -26.18
CA THR A 463 7.52 -2.24 -27.38
C THR A 463 7.88 -0.79 -27.10
N GLU A 464 7.84 -0.37 -25.83
CA GLU A 464 8.27 0.96 -25.41
C GLU A 464 9.79 1.19 -25.56
N MET A 465 10.58 0.12 -25.69
CA MET A 465 12.00 0.24 -26.09
C MET A 465 12.18 1.04 -27.38
N ASN A 466 11.20 1.05 -28.27
CA ASN A 466 11.22 1.88 -29.49
C ASN A 466 11.18 3.38 -29.19
N LYS A 467 10.88 3.80 -27.96
CA LYS A 467 10.88 5.19 -27.49
C LYS A 467 12.17 5.58 -26.76
N VAL A 468 13.10 4.63 -26.60
CA VAL A 468 14.42 4.91 -26.05
C VAL A 468 15.23 5.65 -27.11
N TRP A 469 15.94 6.68 -26.69
CA TRP A 469 16.80 7.44 -27.57
C TRP A 469 17.96 6.55 -28.09
N SER A 470 18.27 6.69 -29.36
CA SER A 470 19.43 6.07 -30.01
C SER A 470 19.88 6.92 -31.19
N PRO A 471 21.11 6.73 -31.73
CA PRO A 471 21.56 7.44 -32.92
C PRO A 471 20.63 7.24 -34.13
N SER A 472 19.92 6.11 -34.20
CA SER A 472 18.89 5.83 -35.23
C SER A 472 17.49 6.35 -34.86
N ASN A 473 17.27 6.79 -33.63
CA ASN A 473 16.01 7.33 -33.12
C ASN A 473 16.24 8.53 -32.17
N THR A 474 16.69 9.64 -32.73
CA THR A 474 16.99 10.87 -31.97
C THR A 474 15.76 11.57 -31.41
N SER A 475 14.56 11.15 -31.81
CA SER A 475 13.27 11.60 -31.23
C SER A 475 12.82 10.78 -30.01
N GLY A 476 13.60 9.82 -29.57
CA GLY A 476 13.33 9.02 -28.38
C GLY A 476 13.15 9.89 -27.14
N THR A 477 12.17 9.53 -26.30
CA THR A 477 11.80 10.29 -25.10
C THR A 477 12.39 9.72 -23.82
N TYR A 478 12.91 8.50 -23.86
CA TYR A 478 13.60 7.86 -22.74
C TYR A 478 15.11 7.91 -22.94
N PRO A 479 15.88 7.98 -21.84
CA PRO A 479 17.34 8.05 -21.90
C PRO A 479 17.97 6.90 -22.69
N SER A 480 19.08 7.19 -23.32
CA SER A 480 19.87 6.23 -24.10
C SER A 480 20.41 5.07 -23.25
N LEU A 481 20.72 3.97 -23.92
CA LEU A 481 21.51 2.88 -23.35
C LEU A 481 22.98 3.29 -23.32
N THR A 482 23.69 2.89 -22.26
CA THR A 482 25.14 3.10 -22.14
C THR A 482 25.96 1.95 -22.80
N GLY A 483 25.27 0.95 -23.33
CA GLY A 483 25.90 -0.28 -23.80
C GLY A 483 26.29 -1.22 -22.64
N ASN A 484 26.95 -2.32 -22.95
CA ASN A 484 27.44 -3.28 -21.94
C ASN A 484 28.84 -2.86 -21.41
N LEU A 485 29.00 -1.61 -20.99
CA LEU A 485 30.27 -1.11 -20.47
C LEU A 485 30.81 -1.93 -19.30
N GLN A 486 29.91 -2.56 -18.52
CA GLN A 486 30.29 -3.45 -17.42
C GLN A 486 31.01 -4.74 -17.89
N ALA A 487 30.79 -5.17 -19.14
CA ALA A 487 31.45 -6.35 -19.69
C ALA A 487 32.91 -6.07 -20.13
N ASP A 488 33.28 -4.81 -20.28
CA ASP A 488 34.61 -4.40 -20.69
C ASP A 488 35.34 -3.74 -19.52
N ALA A 489 35.87 -4.56 -18.61
CA ALA A 489 36.61 -4.11 -17.44
C ALA A 489 37.88 -3.31 -17.83
N SER A 490 38.39 -3.46 -19.04
CA SER A 490 39.53 -2.67 -19.53
C SER A 490 39.17 -1.21 -19.77
N ALA A 491 37.89 -0.90 -19.96
CA ALA A 491 37.40 0.47 -20.10
C ALA A 491 37.46 1.29 -18.79
N TRP A 492 37.75 0.68 -17.66
CA TRP A 492 37.81 1.32 -16.36
C TRP A 492 39.19 1.92 -16.04
N GLY A 493 40.24 1.54 -16.81
CA GLY A 493 41.63 1.84 -16.47
C GLY A 493 42.04 3.31 -16.57
N ASP A 494 41.70 4.02 -17.64
CA ASP A 494 42.14 5.39 -17.88
C ASP A 494 40.97 6.37 -17.99
N TRP A 495 40.84 7.26 -17.03
CA TRP A 495 40.01 8.46 -17.10
C TRP A 495 40.86 9.60 -17.59
N ASP A 496 40.77 9.95 -18.89
CA ASP A 496 41.42 11.11 -19.47
C ASP A 496 40.62 12.41 -19.16
N GLU A 497 41.19 13.54 -19.60
CA GLU A 497 40.53 14.84 -19.37
C GLU A 497 39.17 15.00 -20.08
N ASN A 498 38.84 14.12 -21.02
CA ASN A 498 37.58 14.14 -21.80
C ASN A 498 37.01 12.74 -22.01
N PRO A 499 36.54 12.08 -20.93
CA PRO A 499 36.03 10.71 -21.00
C PRO A 499 34.75 10.61 -21.85
N ASP A 500 34.52 9.44 -22.43
CA ASP A 500 33.32 9.15 -23.21
C ASP A 500 32.05 9.45 -22.42
N PRO A 501 31.08 10.20 -22.99
CA PRO A 501 29.85 10.61 -22.29
C PRO A 501 29.04 9.44 -21.74
N TYR A 502 29.01 8.29 -22.44
CA TYR A 502 28.26 7.10 -21.98
C TYR A 502 28.98 6.41 -20.81
N ARG A 503 30.31 6.44 -20.79
CA ARG A 503 31.11 5.96 -19.67
C ARG A 503 30.85 6.79 -18.41
N VAL A 504 30.85 8.11 -18.54
CA VAL A 504 30.53 9.02 -17.44
C VAL A 504 29.09 8.81 -16.94
N TYR A 505 28.14 8.66 -17.88
CA TYR A 505 26.74 8.40 -17.54
C TYR A 505 26.59 7.09 -16.78
N TYR A 506 27.20 6.00 -17.27
CA TYR A 506 27.21 4.71 -16.59
C TYR A 506 27.76 4.85 -15.16
N TRP A 507 28.95 5.44 -15.03
CA TRP A 507 29.60 5.59 -13.73
C TRP A 507 28.78 6.40 -12.72
N ILE A 508 28.19 7.52 -13.16
CA ILE A 508 27.31 8.34 -12.31
C ILE A 508 26.12 7.54 -11.83
N MET A 509 25.49 6.73 -12.70
CA MET A 509 24.33 5.93 -12.31
C MET A 509 24.67 4.86 -11.29
N ASP A 510 25.84 4.22 -11.42
CA ASP A 510 26.28 3.15 -10.54
C ASP A 510 26.77 3.67 -9.18
N ASN A 511 27.37 4.85 -9.18
CA ASN A 511 27.99 5.46 -8.00
C ASN A 511 27.17 6.61 -7.38
N PHE A 512 25.96 6.89 -7.89
CA PHE A 512 25.11 7.93 -7.30
C PHE A 512 24.85 7.62 -5.82
N PRO A 513 24.99 8.61 -4.91
CA PRO A 513 25.09 8.32 -3.48
C PRO A 513 23.87 7.57 -2.95
N THR A 514 24.17 6.39 -2.49
CA THR A 514 23.41 5.45 -1.63
C THR A 514 21.92 5.31 -1.85
N ASN A 515 21.43 4.07 -1.87
CA ASN A 515 20.00 3.67 -1.81
C ASN A 515 19.02 4.36 -2.79
N VAL A 516 19.45 5.42 -3.46
CA VAL A 516 18.71 6.12 -4.52
C VAL A 516 19.35 5.78 -5.85
N ASN A 517 18.67 4.97 -6.63
CA ASN A 517 19.03 4.80 -8.02
C ASN A 517 18.58 6.05 -8.79
N LEU A 518 19.52 6.81 -9.34
CA LEU A 518 19.26 8.04 -10.08
C LEU A 518 18.19 7.82 -11.18
N PHE A 519 18.37 6.78 -11.97
CA PHE A 519 17.47 6.47 -13.09
C PHE A 519 16.04 6.16 -12.64
N ASN A 520 15.90 5.40 -11.54
CA ASN A 520 14.59 5.07 -10.97
C ASN A 520 13.90 6.29 -10.34
N SER A 521 14.68 7.32 -9.98
CA SER A 521 14.18 8.52 -9.31
C SER A 521 13.75 9.63 -10.28
N LEU A 522 13.91 9.45 -11.59
CA LEU A 522 13.52 10.45 -12.57
C LEU A 522 12.00 10.62 -12.65
N ASP A 523 11.55 11.83 -12.91
CA ASP A 523 10.13 12.17 -13.05
C ASP A 523 9.44 11.51 -14.25
N ILE A 524 10.20 11.08 -15.25
CA ILE A 524 9.70 10.38 -16.44
C ILE A 524 8.95 9.09 -16.14
N TRP A 525 9.17 8.50 -14.95
CA TRP A 525 8.48 7.30 -14.50
C TRP A 525 7.16 7.55 -13.80
N ASN A 526 6.84 8.83 -13.55
CA ASN A 526 5.62 9.23 -12.85
C ASN A 526 4.58 9.72 -13.85
N ARG A 527 3.36 9.17 -13.76
CA ARG A 527 2.26 9.52 -14.66
C ARG A 527 0.97 9.71 -13.89
N LYS A 528 0.26 10.80 -14.19
CA LYS A 528 -1.09 11.00 -13.69
C LYS A 528 -2.06 10.17 -14.53
N ILE A 529 -2.71 9.20 -13.89
CA ILE A 529 -3.64 8.27 -14.53
C ILE A 529 -5.05 8.59 -14.06
N ASN A 530 -5.96 8.65 -15.03
CA ASN A 530 -7.40 8.68 -14.79
C ASN A 530 -7.99 7.47 -15.52
N TYR A 531 -8.86 6.73 -14.86
CA TYR A 531 -9.48 5.59 -15.52
C TYR A 531 -10.95 5.43 -15.14
N PHE A 532 -11.67 4.83 -16.07
CA PHE A 532 -13.03 4.36 -15.95
C PHE A 532 -13.05 2.86 -16.28
N ARG A 533 -13.62 2.06 -15.40
CA ARG A 533 -13.72 0.62 -15.58
C ARG A 533 -15.18 0.17 -15.52
N VAL A 534 -15.58 -0.67 -16.45
CA VAL A 534 -16.78 -1.47 -16.33
C VAL A 534 -16.41 -2.74 -15.55
N ASN A 535 -16.85 -2.82 -14.28
CA ASN A 535 -16.53 -3.95 -13.40
C ASN A 535 -17.30 -5.19 -13.77
N SER A 536 -18.61 -5.02 -14.06
CA SER A 536 -19.45 -6.12 -14.50
C SER A 536 -20.61 -5.67 -15.37
N ILE A 537 -20.97 -6.53 -16.31
CA ILE A 537 -22.24 -6.49 -17.04
C ILE A 537 -22.91 -7.84 -16.82
N ARG A 538 -24.09 -7.84 -16.20
CA ARG A 538 -24.85 -9.05 -15.93
C ARG A 538 -26.23 -8.96 -16.55
N LEU A 539 -26.54 -9.91 -17.43
CA LEU A 539 -27.86 -10.08 -18.04
C LEU A 539 -28.50 -11.34 -17.48
N GLY A 540 -29.67 -11.20 -16.89
CA GLY A 540 -30.44 -12.30 -16.31
C GLY A 540 -31.78 -12.47 -16.99
N TYR A 541 -32.29 -13.72 -16.99
CA TYR A 541 -33.65 -14.06 -17.40
C TYR A 541 -34.27 -15.01 -16.40
N SER A 542 -35.40 -14.61 -15.82
CA SER A 542 -36.18 -15.42 -14.90
C SER A 542 -37.35 -16.03 -15.65
N PHE A 543 -37.40 -17.34 -15.70
CA PHE A 543 -38.50 -18.04 -16.41
C PHE A 543 -39.84 -17.84 -15.71
N PRO A 544 -40.93 -17.58 -16.47
CA PRO A 544 -42.27 -17.43 -15.90
C PRO A 544 -42.72 -18.68 -15.15
N GLN A 545 -43.47 -18.50 -14.07
CA GLN A 545 -44.01 -19.62 -13.26
C GLN A 545 -44.77 -20.65 -14.07
N ARG A 546 -45.43 -20.26 -15.17
CA ARG A 546 -46.11 -21.17 -16.07
C ARG A 546 -45.19 -22.24 -16.67
N ILE A 547 -43.91 -21.90 -16.87
CA ILE A 547 -42.90 -22.83 -17.41
C ILE A 547 -42.28 -23.62 -16.25
N THR A 548 -41.89 -22.96 -15.15
CA THR A 548 -41.20 -23.60 -14.04
C THR A 548 -42.07 -24.66 -13.34
N ARG A 549 -43.36 -24.39 -13.18
CA ARG A 549 -44.32 -25.38 -12.62
C ARG A 549 -44.44 -26.65 -13.45
N LYS A 550 -44.32 -26.57 -14.78
CA LYS A 550 -44.32 -27.76 -15.64
C LYS A 550 -43.07 -28.63 -15.46
N LEU A 551 -42.00 -28.02 -14.97
CA LEU A 551 -40.72 -28.66 -14.68
C LEU A 551 -40.60 -29.04 -13.18
N HIS A 552 -41.67 -28.91 -12.40
CA HIS A 552 -41.69 -29.13 -10.95
C HIS A 552 -40.67 -28.28 -10.18
N MET A 553 -40.46 -27.07 -10.66
CA MET A 553 -39.55 -26.09 -10.05
C MET A 553 -40.34 -24.89 -9.52
N ALA A 554 -39.96 -24.37 -8.34
CA ALA A 554 -40.51 -23.13 -7.81
C ALA A 554 -39.96 -21.92 -8.56
N GLY A 555 -38.71 -21.99 -9.02
CA GLY A 555 -38.05 -20.93 -9.80
C GLY A 555 -36.91 -21.46 -10.68
N LEU A 556 -36.73 -20.80 -11.83
CA LEU A 556 -35.61 -21.05 -12.76
C LEU A 556 -35.10 -19.71 -13.28
N ARG A 557 -33.82 -19.48 -13.13
CA ARG A 557 -33.16 -18.27 -13.66
C ARG A 557 -31.83 -18.63 -14.30
N VAL A 558 -31.59 -18.06 -15.49
CA VAL A 558 -30.31 -18.11 -16.19
C VAL A 558 -29.71 -16.72 -16.20
N HIS A 559 -28.39 -16.59 -15.99
CA HIS A 559 -27.71 -15.32 -16.14
C HIS A 559 -26.37 -15.51 -16.82
N PHE A 560 -25.99 -14.48 -17.57
CA PHE A 560 -24.66 -14.28 -18.13
C PHE A 560 -24.00 -13.11 -17.42
N GLU A 561 -22.73 -13.24 -17.04
CA GLU A 561 -21.95 -12.17 -16.44
C GLU A 561 -20.59 -12.05 -17.13
N ALA A 562 -20.27 -10.83 -17.56
CA ALA A 562 -18.93 -10.43 -18.01
C ALA A 562 -18.30 -9.54 -16.93
N ARG A 563 -17.16 -9.94 -16.38
CA ARG A 563 -16.39 -9.17 -15.40
C ARG A 563 -15.16 -8.53 -16.05
N ASN A 564 -14.87 -7.29 -15.68
CA ASN A 564 -13.77 -6.47 -16.22
C ASN A 564 -13.76 -6.41 -17.76
N PRO A 565 -14.91 -6.29 -18.46
CA PRO A 565 -14.93 -6.33 -19.93
C PRO A 565 -14.22 -5.15 -20.57
N LEU A 566 -14.20 -3.98 -19.91
CA LEU A 566 -13.69 -2.74 -20.47
C LEU A 566 -13.02 -1.87 -19.40
N VAL A 567 -11.86 -1.34 -19.73
CA VAL A 567 -11.21 -0.22 -19.03
C VAL A 567 -10.82 0.84 -20.04
N ILE A 568 -11.05 2.10 -19.71
CA ILE A 568 -10.65 3.29 -20.48
C ILE A 568 -9.80 4.12 -19.54
N ALA A 569 -8.57 4.46 -19.94
CA ALA A 569 -7.65 5.21 -19.09
C ALA A 569 -6.85 6.22 -19.90
N THR A 570 -6.49 7.36 -19.28
CA THR A 570 -5.52 8.30 -19.81
C THR A 570 -4.11 7.86 -19.48
N ASN A 571 -3.15 8.16 -20.35
CA ASN A 571 -1.74 7.77 -20.18
C ASN A 571 -1.51 6.27 -19.98
N TYR A 572 -2.45 5.47 -20.47
CA TYR A 572 -2.43 4.02 -20.41
C TYR A 572 -1.95 3.44 -21.73
N ASP A 573 -0.93 2.62 -21.69
CA ASP A 573 -0.29 2.05 -22.88
C ASP A 573 -0.86 0.67 -23.28
N GLY A 574 -1.86 0.17 -22.54
CA GLY A 574 -2.52 -1.12 -22.78
C GLY A 574 -1.75 -2.34 -22.25
N TYR A 575 -0.54 -2.16 -21.74
CA TYR A 575 0.29 -3.27 -21.24
C TYR A 575 -0.01 -3.61 -19.78
N PHE A 576 -0.06 -2.60 -18.90
CA PHE A 576 -0.42 -2.78 -17.49
C PHE A 576 -1.85 -2.30 -17.22
N ASP A 577 -2.57 -3.04 -16.41
CA ASP A 577 -3.85 -2.56 -15.91
C ASP A 577 -3.65 -1.30 -15.06
N PRO A 578 -4.48 -0.25 -15.18
CA PRO A 578 -4.36 0.95 -14.38
C PRO A 578 -4.32 0.70 -12.86
N GLU A 579 -5.00 -0.33 -12.36
CA GLU A 579 -5.01 -0.67 -10.93
C GLU A 579 -3.73 -1.40 -10.48
N THR A 580 -2.99 -1.96 -11.42
CA THR A 580 -1.73 -2.67 -11.14
C THR A 580 -0.50 -1.96 -11.70
N TYR A 581 -0.69 -0.77 -12.25
CA TYR A 581 0.38 0.03 -12.84
C TYR A 581 1.51 0.29 -11.83
N GLY A 582 2.74 0.12 -12.29
CA GLY A 582 3.93 0.24 -11.45
C GLY A 582 4.40 -1.06 -10.80
N ASN A 583 3.60 -2.10 -10.77
CA ASN A 583 4.01 -3.43 -10.31
C ASN A 583 4.36 -4.33 -11.51
N ILE A 584 5.64 -4.51 -11.77
CA ILE A 584 6.13 -5.34 -12.89
C ILE A 584 5.77 -6.82 -12.78
N TYR A 585 5.41 -7.30 -11.60
CA TYR A 585 5.02 -8.69 -11.33
C TYR A 585 3.50 -8.89 -11.36
N ALA A 586 2.72 -7.80 -11.40
CA ALA A 586 1.27 -7.91 -11.44
C ALA A 586 0.78 -8.29 -12.84
N GLN A 587 -0.13 -9.23 -12.87
CA GLN A 587 -0.87 -9.56 -14.10
C GLN A 587 -2.04 -8.58 -14.27
N PRO A 588 -2.40 -8.23 -15.53
CA PRO A 588 -3.62 -7.50 -15.81
C PRO A 588 -4.85 -8.20 -15.21
N MET A 589 -5.82 -7.42 -14.76
CA MET A 589 -7.06 -8.00 -14.24
C MET A 589 -7.75 -8.85 -15.32
N ALA A 590 -8.00 -10.11 -14.99
CA ALA A 590 -8.58 -11.06 -15.92
C ALA A 590 -9.99 -10.63 -16.34
N ARG A 591 -10.29 -10.75 -17.63
CA ARG A 591 -11.66 -10.69 -18.14
C ARG A 591 -12.30 -12.06 -17.97
N THR A 592 -13.41 -12.10 -17.26
CA THR A 592 -14.08 -13.36 -16.95
C THR A 592 -15.51 -13.33 -17.52
N TYR A 593 -15.90 -14.40 -18.18
CA TYR A 593 -17.24 -14.62 -18.67
C TYR A 593 -17.81 -15.86 -18.01
N SER A 594 -19.00 -15.74 -17.44
CA SER A 594 -19.66 -16.84 -16.74
C SER A 594 -21.12 -16.93 -17.12
N VAL A 595 -21.62 -18.16 -17.14
CA VAL A 595 -23.05 -18.47 -17.25
C VAL A 595 -23.45 -19.17 -15.96
N GLY A 596 -24.50 -18.71 -15.34
CA GLY A 596 -25.06 -19.30 -14.13
C GLY A 596 -26.51 -19.73 -14.29
N LEU A 597 -26.85 -20.81 -13.63
CA LEU A 597 -28.19 -21.38 -13.57
C LEU A 597 -28.62 -21.48 -12.11
N ASN A 598 -29.71 -20.83 -11.74
CA ASN A 598 -30.30 -20.91 -10.41
C ASN A 598 -31.64 -21.65 -10.50
N ILE A 599 -31.75 -22.75 -9.79
CA ILE A 599 -32.97 -23.58 -9.71
C ILE A 599 -33.44 -23.56 -8.26
N THR A 600 -34.74 -23.29 -8.08
CA THR A 600 -35.41 -23.40 -6.78
C THR A 600 -36.51 -24.46 -6.93
N PHE A 601 -36.49 -25.41 -6.04
CA PHE A 601 -37.47 -26.51 -6.03
C PHE A 601 -38.60 -26.24 -5.02
#